data_b9b3578fa58a18eb6bb16cb782832777
#
_entry.id   b9b3578fa58a18eb6bb16cb782832777
#
_cell.length_a   1.000
_cell.length_b   1.000
_cell.length_c   1.000
_cell.angle_alpha   90.00
_cell.angle_beta   90.00
_cell.angle_gamma   90.00
#
_symmetry.space_group_name_H-M   'P 1'
#
loop_
_entity.id
_entity.type
_entity.pdbx_description
1 polymer ?
#
loop_
_entity_poly.entity_id
_entity_poly.type
_entity_poly.pdbx_seq_one_letter_code
_entity_poly.pdbx_strand_id
1 'polypeptide(L)'
;MSGGPLEGIRVIDQTTVVVGPICSRTLADYGADVIKVEAPSGDLLRTMAKGSRNPGMSGKFLNFNRNKRSICLDIKKKAGLDVLKKLISTADVFVSNVRPQGLARAELAYEDLAKDNPKLIYCSIVGFGKGGRYYNRPAYDPIIQSVSGVAATLHRATGEPRFVPMVMTDHTTGLSLIHISEPTRPIRI
;
A
#
# COMPACT_ATOMS: atom_id res chain seq x y z
N MET A 1 -13.49 -15.30 -13.12
CA MET A 1 -14.11 -15.54 -11.78
C MET A 1 -15.18 -14.47 -11.62
N SER A 2 -16.42 -14.89 -11.48
CA SER A 2 -17.58 -14.01 -11.39
C SER A 2 -17.64 -13.32 -10.03
N GLY A 3 -17.74 -12.00 -10.06
CA GLY A 3 -18.45 -11.18 -9.11
C GLY A 3 -18.11 -11.31 -7.63
N GLY A 4 -17.00 -10.71 -7.19
CA GLY A 4 -16.83 -10.40 -5.77
C GLY A 4 -17.58 -9.10 -5.37
N PRO A 5 -17.69 -8.79 -4.08
CA PRO A 5 -18.38 -7.58 -3.61
C PRO A 5 -17.79 -6.27 -4.14
N LEU A 6 -16.54 -6.27 -4.63
CA LEU A 6 -15.86 -5.11 -5.23
C LEU A 6 -15.72 -5.20 -6.76
N GLU A 7 -16.54 -6.03 -7.42
CA GLU A 7 -16.55 -6.07 -8.88
C GLU A 7 -16.86 -4.69 -9.47
N GLY A 8 -16.09 -4.29 -10.50
CA GLY A 8 -16.19 -2.99 -11.14
C GLY A 8 -15.38 -1.87 -10.48
N ILE A 9 -14.84 -2.07 -9.29
CA ILE A 9 -13.96 -1.11 -8.62
C ILE A 9 -12.53 -1.27 -9.15
N ARG A 10 -11.92 -0.18 -9.61
CA ARG A 10 -10.53 -0.14 -10.07
C ARG A 10 -9.62 0.52 -9.05
N VAL A 11 -8.56 -0.17 -8.67
CA VAL A 11 -7.56 0.26 -7.71
C VAL A 11 -6.19 0.40 -8.38
N ILE A 12 -5.56 1.55 -8.28
CA ILE A 12 -4.15 1.73 -8.64
C ILE A 12 -3.31 1.62 -7.37
N ASP A 13 -2.49 0.59 -7.35
CA ASP A 13 -1.62 0.23 -6.22
C ASP A 13 -0.17 0.66 -6.49
N GLN A 14 0.24 1.82 -5.98
CA GLN A 14 1.62 2.31 -6.01
C GLN A 14 2.29 2.06 -4.65
N THR A 15 2.16 0.84 -4.13
CA THR A 15 2.74 0.49 -2.84
C THR A 15 3.83 -0.58 -2.98
N THR A 16 4.68 -0.67 -1.97
CA THR A 16 5.75 -1.67 -1.88
C THR A 16 5.80 -2.30 -0.50
N VAL A 17 6.50 -3.41 -0.39
CA VAL A 17 6.77 -4.18 0.82
C VAL A 17 5.52 -4.86 1.36
N VAL A 18 4.92 -4.42 2.49
CA VAL A 18 3.88 -5.21 3.18
C VAL A 18 2.58 -4.44 3.35
N VAL A 19 2.60 -3.30 4.02
CA VAL A 19 1.40 -2.60 4.50
C VAL A 19 0.39 -2.27 3.39
N GLY A 20 0.84 -1.61 2.33
CA GLY A 20 -0.01 -1.28 1.20
C GLY A 20 -0.41 -2.49 0.35
N PRO A 21 0.55 -3.39 0.01
CA PRO A 21 0.22 -4.62 -0.69
C PRO A 21 -0.82 -5.51 0.00
N ILE A 22 -0.88 -5.56 1.33
CA ILE A 22 -1.95 -6.27 2.06
C ILE A 22 -3.31 -5.61 1.82
N CYS A 23 -3.39 -4.28 1.92
CA CYS A 23 -4.61 -3.54 1.65
C CYS A 23 -5.13 -3.85 0.25
N SER A 24 -4.34 -3.56 -0.77
CA SER A 24 -4.72 -3.73 -2.18
C SER A 24 -4.95 -5.20 -2.58
N ARG A 25 -4.22 -6.16 -1.97
CA ARG A 25 -4.52 -7.59 -2.14
C ARG A 25 -5.90 -7.94 -1.59
N THR A 26 -6.25 -7.44 -0.41
CA THR A 26 -7.56 -7.72 0.20
C THR A 26 -8.69 -7.19 -0.71
N LEU A 27 -8.52 -5.99 -1.29
CA LEU A 27 -9.47 -5.47 -2.28
C LEU A 27 -9.53 -6.37 -3.54
N ALA A 28 -8.37 -6.84 -4.01
CA ALA A 28 -8.30 -7.78 -5.15
C ALA A 28 -8.96 -9.13 -4.84
N ASP A 29 -8.77 -9.67 -3.63
CA ASP A 29 -9.41 -10.91 -3.18
C ASP A 29 -10.95 -10.76 -3.12
N TYR A 30 -11.46 -9.55 -2.95
CA TYR A 30 -12.89 -9.22 -3.01
C TYR A 30 -13.40 -8.82 -4.39
N GLY A 31 -12.57 -8.96 -5.42
CA GLY A 31 -13.00 -8.81 -6.83
C GLY A 31 -12.68 -7.46 -7.47
N ALA A 32 -11.97 -6.54 -6.79
CA ALA A 32 -11.52 -5.30 -7.41
C ALA A 32 -10.48 -5.55 -8.51
N ASP A 33 -10.50 -4.73 -9.57
CA ASP A 33 -9.47 -4.69 -10.62
C ASP A 33 -8.25 -3.91 -10.12
N VAL A 34 -7.31 -4.61 -9.49
CA VAL A 34 -6.11 -4.00 -8.90
C VAL A 34 -4.95 -4.02 -9.88
N ILE A 35 -4.41 -2.84 -10.19
CA ILE A 35 -3.22 -2.66 -11.03
C ILE A 35 -2.06 -2.18 -10.13
N LYS A 36 -1.11 -3.09 -9.89
CA LYS A 36 0.13 -2.76 -9.17
C LYS A 36 1.10 -2.05 -10.10
N VAL A 37 1.53 -0.86 -9.69
CA VAL A 37 2.54 -0.07 -10.41
C VAL A 37 3.89 -0.24 -9.73
N GLU A 38 4.85 -0.80 -10.45
CA GLU A 38 6.20 -1.05 -9.96
C GLU A 38 7.23 -0.19 -10.69
N ALA A 39 8.26 0.27 -9.97
CA ALA A 39 9.44 0.82 -10.60
C ALA A 39 10.22 -0.27 -11.39
N PRO A 40 11.12 0.08 -12.33
CA PRO A 40 11.95 -0.90 -13.04
C PRO A 40 12.77 -1.83 -12.14
N SER A 41 13.10 -1.38 -10.93
CA SER A 41 13.76 -2.21 -9.91
C SER A 41 12.85 -3.28 -9.29
N GLY A 42 11.54 -3.20 -9.51
CA GLY A 42 10.55 -4.04 -8.87
C GLY A 42 10.30 -3.73 -7.39
N ASP A 43 9.36 -4.47 -6.80
CA ASP A 43 9.11 -4.45 -5.36
C ASP A 43 10.24 -5.19 -4.62
N LEU A 44 10.70 -4.64 -3.50
CA LEU A 44 11.74 -5.23 -2.66
C LEU A 44 11.43 -6.69 -2.26
N LEU A 45 10.15 -7.02 -2.04
CA LEU A 45 9.74 -8.39 -1.68
C LEU A 45 10.01 -9.40 -2.78
N ARG A 46 10.19 -8.99 -4.03
CA ARG A 46 10.52 -9.93 -5.12
C ARG A 46 11.79 -10.72 -4.84
N THR A 47 12.76 -10.10 -4.15
CA THR A 47 14.10 -10.65 -3.92
C THR A 47 14.40 -10.98 -2.46
N MET A 48 13.51 -10.63 -1.52
CA MET A 48 13.77 -10.80 -0.06
C MET A 48 13.79 -12.24 0.44
N ALA A 49 13.36 -13.21 -0.35
CA ALA A 49 13.39 -14.62 0.06
C ALA A 49 14.19 -15.46 -0.92
N LYS A 50 15.17 -16.21 -0.40
CA LYS A 50 15.87 -17.26 -1.14
C LYS A 50 14.95 -18.47 -1.31
N GLY A 51 15.09 -19.22 -2.39
CA GLY A 51 14.37 -20.48 -2.60
C GLY A 51 13.13 -20.44 -3.48
N SER A 52 12.85 -19.31 -4.12
CA SER A 52 11.84 -19.27 -5.18
C SER A 52 12.35 -20.00 -6.44
N ARG A 53 11.51 -20.84 -7.05
CA ARG A 53 11.78 -21.46 -8.35
C ARG A 53 12.05 -20.43 -9.45
N ASN A 54 11.31 -19.33 -9.42
CA ASN A 54 11.37 -18.27 -10.42
C ASN A 54 12.02 -17.03 -9.79
N PRO A 55 13.06 -16.49 -10.39
CA PRO A 55 13.66 -15.23 -9.95
C PRO A 55 12.60 -14.12 -9.82
N GLY A 56 12.67 -13.34 -8.75
CA GLY A 56 11.73 -12.25 -8.51
C GLY A 56 10.32 -12.65 -8.08
N MET A 57 10.07 -13.95 -7.80
CA MET A 57 8.78 -14.48 -7.37
C MET A 57 8.89 -15.12 -5.98
N SER A 58 9.35 -14.33 -4.99
CA SER A 58 9.41 -14.82 -3.62
C SER A 58 8.02 -15.17 -3.08
N GLY A 59 7.95 -16.12 -2.16
CA GLY A 59 6.67 -16.52 -1.52
C GLY A 59 5.96 -15.34 -0.84
N LYS A 60 6.75 -14.38 -0.29
CA LYS A 60 6.19 -13.14 0.29
C LYS A 60 5.56 -12.27 -0.78
N PHE A 61 6.26 -12.06 -1.92
CA PHE A 61 5.72 -11.27 -3.02
C PHE A 61 4.43 -11.89 -3.56
N LEU A 62 4.42 -13.18 -3.81
CA LEU A 62 3.24 -13.91 -4.32
C LEU A 62 2.06 -13.82 -3.35
N ASN A 63 2.33 -13.97 -2.05
CA ASN A 63 1.27 -13.89 -1.04
C ASN A 63 0.64 -12.49 -0.95
N PHE A 64 1.45 -11.43 -0.97
CA PHE A 64 0.94 -10.06 -0.82
C PHE A 64 0.44 -9.42 -2.12
N ASN A 65 0.68 -10.05 -3.26
CA ASN A 65 0.32 -9.46 -4.56
C ASN A 65 -0.51 -10.38 -5.46
N ARG A 66 -1.09 -11.46 -4.90
CA ARG A 66 -2.01 -12.30 -5.67
C ARG A 66 -3.23 -11.51 -6.12
N ASN A 67 -3.85 -11.96 -7.20
CA ASN A 67 -5.05 -11.38 -7.82
C ASN A 67 -4.86 -9.95 -8.36
N LYS A 68 -3.61 -9.46 -8.43
CA LYS A 68 -3.29 -8.16 -9.02
C LYS A 68 -2.73 -8.33 -10.42
N ARG A 69 -3.03 -7.39 -11.30
CA ARG A 69 -2.27 -7.15 -12.51
C ARG A 69 -1.06 -6.28 -12.16
N SER A 70 0.01 -6.35 -12.94
CA SER A 70 1.21 -5.53 -12.68
C SER A 70 1.64 -4.80 -13.95
N ILE A 71 2.11 -3.56 -13.76
CA ILE A 71 2.76 -2.76 -14.80
C ILE A 71 4.06 -2.16 -14.24
N CYS A 72 5.10 -2.19 -15.06
CA CYS A 72 6.38 -1.56 -14.71
C CYS A 72 6.44 -0.17 -15.36
N LEU A 73 6.58 0.88 -14.55
CA LEU A 73 6.66 2.26 -15.00
C LEU A 73 7.84 2.99 -14.34
N ASP A 74 8.70 3.60 -15.15
CA ASP A 74 9.68 4.55 -14.66
C ASP A 74 9.04 5.94 -14.52
N ILE A 75 8.44 6.20 -13.36
CA ILE A 75 7.77 7.47 -13.07
C ILE A 75 8.72 8.67 -12.90
N LYS A 76 10.04 8.45 -12.94
CA LYS A 76 11.03 9.53 -13.03
C LYS A 76 11.12 10.09 -14.45
N LYS A 77 10.66 9.35 -15.43
CA LYS A 77 10.52 9.78 -16.82
C LYS A 77 9.12 10.31 -17.06
N LYS A 78 9.03 11.41 -17.81
CA LYS A 78 7.73 12.04 -18.13
C LYS A 78 6.74 11.04 -18.71
N ALA A 79 7.14 10.23 -19.68
CA ALA A 79 6.26 9.24 -20.32
C ALA A 79 5.68 8.23 -19.31
N GLY A 80 6.49 7.72 -18.36
CA GLY A 80 6.02 6.81 -17.33
C GLY A 80 5.07 7.48 -16.35
N LEU A 81 5.35 8.73 -15.97
CA LEU A 81 4.47 9.52 -15.11
C LEU A 81 3.14 9.84 -15.79
N ASP A 82 3.14 10.21 -17.07
CA ASP A 82 1.93 10.50 -17.85
C ASP A 82 1.03 9.25 -17.93
N VAL A 83 1.61 8.07 -18.14
CA VAL A 83 0.87 6.80 -18.11
C VAL A 83 0.24 6.55 -16.74
N LEU A 84 1.00 6.78 -15.64
CA LEU A 84 0.46 6.61 -14.29
C LEU A 84 -0.70 7.57 -14.01
N LYS A 85 -0.57 8.85 -14.35
CA LYS A 85 -1.65 9.85 -14.21
C LYS A 85 -2.89 9.43 -14.99
N LYS A 86 -2.72 8.92 -16.22
CA LYS A 86 -3.82 8.41 -17.04
C LYS A 86 -4.49 7.17 -16.42
N LEU A 87 -3.75 6.28 -15.79
CA LEU A 87 -4.34 5.15 -15.05
C LEU A 87 -5.16 5.65 -13.85
N ILE A 88 -4.62 6.59 -13.07
CA ILE A 88 -5.29 7.15 -11.89
C ILE A 88 -6.56 7.92 -12.27
N SER A 89 -6.58 8.63 -13.40
CA SER A 89 -7.77 9.38 -13.84
C SER A 89 -8.99 8.47 -14.15
N THR A 90 -8.77 7.17 -14.34
CA THR A 90 -9.82 6.17 -14.58
C THR A 90 -10.05 5.24 -13.39
N ALA A 91 -9.43 5.53 -12.25
CA ALA A 91 -9.51 4.66 -11.07
C ALA A 91 -10.52 5.20 -10.05
N ASP A 92 -11.07 4.30 -9.25
CA ASP A 92 -11.88 4.64 -8.09
C ASP A 92 -10.99 4.89 -6.86
N VAL A 93 -9.89 4.15 -6.76
CA VAL A 93 -8.99 4.20 -5.60
C VAL A 93 -7.53 4.30 -6.06
N PHE A 94 -6.77 5.18 -5.43
CA PHE A 94 -5.32 5.23 -5.51
C PHE A 94 -4.71 4.99 -4.13
N VAL A 95 -3.87 3.97 -4.02
CA VAL A 95 -3.18 3.61 -2.77
C VAL A 95 -1.67 3.79 -2.96
N SER A 96 -1.03 4.55 -2.08
CA SER A 96 0.43 4.77 -2.13
C SER A 96 1.06 4.80 -0.75
N ASN A 97 2.24 4.20 -0.60
CA ASN A 97 3.11 4.35 0.56
C ASN A 97 4.41 5.11 0.23
N VAL A 98 4.41 5.80 -0.89
CA VAL A 98 5.47 6.77 -1.23
C VAL A 98 5.35 7.98 -0.31
N ARG A 99 6.49 8.49 0.16
CA ARG A 99 6.51 9.67 1.05
C ARG A 99 5.81 10.87 0.40
N PRO A 100 5.03 11.66 1.17
CA PRO A 100 4.26 12.79 0.63
C PRO A 100 5.09 13.78 -0.20
N GLN A 101 6.34 14.06 0.21
CA GLN A 101 7.23 14.95 -0.57
C GLN A 101 7.61 14.35 -1.93
N GLY A 102 7.67 13.02 -2.03
CA GLY A 102 7.92 12.33 -3.30
C GLY A 102 6.71 12.42 -4.22
N LEU A 103 5.52 12.21 -3.67
CA LEU A 103 4.26 12.36 -4.41
C LEU A 103 4.05 13.81 -4.87
N ALA A 104 4.27 14.80 -4.00
CA ALA A 104 4.13 16.21 -4.36
C ALA A 104 5.09 16.63 -5.49
N ARG A 105 6.36 16.18 -5.46
CA ARG A 105 7.32 16.45 -6.54
C ARG A 105 6.94 15.82 -7.88
N ALA A 106 6.19 14.73 -7.84
CA ALA A 106 5.68 14.05 -9.02
C ALA A 106 4.29 14.54 -9.43
N GLU A 107 3.75 15.56 -8.75
CA GLU A 107 2.37 16.03 -8.95
C GLU A 107 1.36 14.88 -8.85
N LEU A 108 1.56 14.03 -7.85
CA LEU A 108 0.70 12.90 -7.48
C LEU A 108 0.10 13.10 -6.08
N ALA A 109 0.11 14.33 -5.55
CA ALA A 109 -0.62 14.66 -4.34
C ALA A 109 -2.14 14.64 -4.60
N TYR A 110 -2.93 14.52 -3.55
CA TYR A 110 -4.39 14.49 -3.67
C TYR A 110 -4.93 15.69 -4.45
N GLU A 111 -4.44 16.89 -4.12
CA GLU A 111 -4.87 18.15 -4.72
C GLU A 111 -4.57 18.23 -6.23
N ASP A 112 -3.57 17.49 -6.70
CA ASP A 112 -3.24 17.43 -8.12
C ASP A 112 -4.15 16.44 -8.85
N LEU A 113 -4.33 15.24 -8.29
CA LEU A 113 -5.11 14.17 -8.91
C LEU A 113 -6.62 14.41 -8.86
N ALA A 114 -7.10 15.09 -7.82
CA ALA A 114 -8.52 15.41 -7.66
C ALA A 114 -9.03 16.41 -8.73
N LYS A 115 -8.14 17.15 -9.39
CA LYS A 115 -8.51 18.02 -10.51
C LYS A 115 -9.06 17.23 -11.69
N ASP A 116 -8.43 16.09 -11.98
CA ASP A 116 -8.80 15.23 -13.11
C ASP A 116 -9.79 14.13 -12.70
N ASN A 117 -9.80 13.75 -11.43
CA ASN A 117 -10.70 12.73 -10.87
C ASN A 117 -11.21 13.13 -9.46
N PRO A 118 -12.24 13.98 -9.38
CA PRO A 118 -12.75 14.47 -8.09
C PRO A 118 -13.44 13.40 -7.24
N LYS A 119 -13.71 12.21 -7.80
CA LYS A 119 -14.28 11.07 -7.07
C LYS A 119 -13.23 10.11 -6.53
N LEU A 120 -11.95 10.39 -6.79
CA LEU A 120 -10.86 9.50 -6.40
C LEU A 120 -10.78 9.35 -4.88
N ILE A 121 -10.83 8.12 -4.42
CA ILE A 121 -10.46 7.77 -3.05
C ILE A 121 -8.93 7.70 -2.99
N TYR A 122 -8.33 8.65 -2.27
CA TYR A 122 -6.88 8.76 -2.16
C TYR A 122 -6.40 8.21 -0.82
N CYS A 123 -5.75 7.06 -0.82
CA CYS A 123 -5.21 6.41 0.37
C CYS A 123 -3.69 6.57 0.44
N SER A 124 -3.22 7.49 1.27
CA SER A 124 -1.80 7.71 1.54
C SER A 124 -1.37 7.04 2.85
N ILE A 125 -0.41 6.15 2.77
CA ILE A 125 0.10 5.40 3.91
C ILE A 125 1.39 6.05 4.39
N VAL A 126 1.37 6.56 5.60
CA VAL A 126 2.51 7.23 6.23
C VAL A 126 2.75 6.66 7.63
N GLY A 127 4.00 6.61 8.05
CA GLY A 127 4.34 6.11 9.38
C GLY A 127 4.00 7.09 10.51
N PHE A 128 3.99 8.40 10.21
CA PHE A 128 3.74 9.45 11.19
C PHE A 128 2.85 10.53 10.59
N GLY A 129 1.88 11.02 11.38
CA GLY A 129 0.91 12.02 10.95
C GLY A 129 1.53 13.38 10.64
N LYS A 130 0.90 14.12 9.71
CA LYS A 130 1.28 15.49 9.33
C LYS A 130 1.27 16.40 10.56
N GLY A 131 2.29 17.24 10.66
CA GLY A 131 2.47 18.17 11.79
C GLY A 131 3.20 17.55 13.01
N GLY A 132 3.37 16.24 13.07
CA GLY A 132 4.11 15.56 14.12
C GLY A 132 5.63 15.68 13.93
N ARG A 133 6.36 15.57 15.04
CA ARG A 133 7.85 15.66 15.09
C ARG A 133 8.54 14.67 14.13
N TYR A 134 7.92 13.52 13.87
CA TYR A 134 8.50 12.44 13.09
C TYR A 134 7.91 12.33 11.68
N TYR A 135 7.08 13.27 11.22
CA TYR A 135 6.35 13.22 9.95
C TYR A 135 7.21 12.81 8.75
N ASN A 136 8.44 13.29 8.67
CA ASN A 136 9.36 13.01 7.56
C ASN A 136 10.31 11.82 7.81
N ARG A 137 10.15 11.10 8.91
CA ARG A 137 11.01 9.96 9.22
C ARG A 137 10.50 8.70 8.51
N PRO A 138 11.44 7.81 8.08
CA PRO A 138 11.06 6.48 7.63
C PRO A 138 10.39 5.71 8.76
N ALA A 139 9.41 4.89 8.41
CA ALA A 139 8.75 3.98 9.34
C ALA A 139 8.72 2.58 8.74
N TYR A 140 9.24 1.64 9.49
CA TYR A 140 9.11 0.22 9.27
C TYR A 140 8.45 -0.40 10.49
N ASP A 141 7.90 -1.59 10.36
CA ASP A 141 7.15 -2.27 11.41
C ASP A 141 7.81 -2.22 12.80
N PRO A 142 9.11 -2.55 12.99
CA PRO A 142 9.73 -2.47 14.32
C PRO A 142 9.77 -1.06 14.91
N ILE A 143 9.91 -0.03 14.07
CA ILE A 143 9.86 1.36 14.52
C ILE A 143 8.47 1.68 15.04
N ILE A 144 7.43 1.27 14.32
CA ILE A 144 6.04 1.51 14.75
C ILE A 144 5.71 0.69 16.00
N GLN A 145 6.15 -0.56 16.11
CA GLN A 145 5.99 -1.35 17.34
C GLN A 145 6.65 -0.66 18.55
N SER A 146 7.79 0.03 18.34
CA SER A 146 8.46 0.78 19.41
C SER A 146 7.65 2.01 19.84
N VAL A 147 7.26 2.87 18.90
CA VAL A 147 6.59 4.15 19.21
C VAL A 147 5.14 4.00 19.62
N SER A 148 4.47 2.91 19.22
CA SER A 148 3.09 2.60 19.62
C SER A 148 2.97 1.97 21.01
N GLY A 149 4.10 1.64 21.66
CA GLY A 149 4.11 1.04 22.99
C GLY A 149 4.01 -0.48 23.03
N VAL A 150 3.96 -1.17 21.88
CA VAL A 150 3.93 -2.64 21.81
C VAL A 150 5.13 -3.26 22.51
N ALA A 151 6.33 -2.76 22.23
CA ALA A 151 7.56 -3.24 22.87
C ALA A 151 7.55 -3.02 24.40
N ALA A 152 6.98 -1.91 24.87
CA ALA A 152 6.83 -1.62 26.30
C ALA A 152 5.79 -2.53 26.98
N THR A 153 4.71 -2.87 26.27
CA THR A 153 3.69 -3.82 26.76
C THR A 153 4.28 -5.21 26.92
N LEU A 154 5.07 -5.67 25.95
CA LEU A 154 5.77 -6.94 26.04
C LEU A 154 6.83 -6.94 27.14
N HIS A 155 7.54 -5.83 27.35
CA HIS A 155 8.45 -5.68 28.47
C HIS A 155 7.77 -5.91 29.83
N ARG A 156 6.60 -5.33 30.03
CA ARG A 156 5.81 -5.55 31.28
C ARG A 156 5.43 -7.00 31.47
N ALA A 157 5.15 -7.72 30.39
CA ALA A 157 4.73 -9.12 30.45
C ALA A 157 5.90 -10.10 30.60
N THR A 158 7.09 -9.79 30.07
CA THR A 158 8.21 -10.73 29.94
C THR A 158 9.47 -10.31 30.67
N GLY A 159 9.53 -9.10 31.22
CA GLY A 159 10.71 -8.52 31.86
C GLY A 159 11.71 -7.89 30.88
N GLU A 160 11.54 -8.06 29.56
CA GLU A 160 12.45 -7.51 28.55
C GLU A 160 11.66 -6.85 27.40
N PRO A 161 12.15 -5.70 26.85
CA PRO A 161 11.51 -5.12 25.67
C PRO A 161 11.71 -6.04 24.46
N ARG A 162 10.62 -6.45 23.84
CA ARG A 162 10.62 -7.33 22.68
C ARG A 162 9.65 -6.84 21.63
N PHE A 163 9.92 -7.18 20.38
CA PHE A 163 8.96 -7.05 19.31
C PHE A 163 8.12 -8.32 19.17
N VAL A 164 6.88 -8.17 18.72
CA VAL A 164 6.12 -9.30 18.21
C VAL A 164 6.90 -9.89 17.03
N PRO A 165 7.14 -11.22 16.98
CA PRO A 165 7.98 -11.84 15.95
C PRO A 165 7.27 -11.96 14.59
N MET A 166 6.56 -10.93 14.19
CA MET A 166 5.91 -10.76 12.90
C MET A 166 5.80 -9.26 12.59
N VAL A 167 5.56 -8.92 11.33
CA VAL A 167 5.28 -7.53 10.90
C VAL A 167 3.84 -7.14 11.25
N MET A 168 3.57 -7.06 12.55
CA MET A 168 2.24 -6.93 13.14
C MET A 168 1.58 -5.61 12.74
N THR A 169 2.32 -4.50 12.84
CA THR A 169 1.77 -3.17 12.54
C THR A 169 1.45 -3.01 11.07
N ASP A 170 2.28 -3.57 10.19
CA ASP A 170 2.03 -3.59 8.75
C ASP A 170 0.76 -4.37 8.42
N HIS A 171 0.57 -5.56 9.02
CA HIS A 171 -0.62 -6.37 8.80
C HIS A 171 -1.89 -5.69 9.33
N THR A 172 -1.84 -5.20 10.56
CA THR A 172 -2.98 -4.52 11.20
C THR A 172 -3.39 -3.27 10.43
N THR A 173 -2.40 -2.43 10.07
CA THR A 173 -2.65 -1.23 9.28
C THR A 173 -3.16 -1.57 7.89
N GLY A 174 -2.54 -2.54 7.19
CA GLY A 174 -2.97 -2.96 5.85
C GLY A 174 -4.42 -3.45 5.82
N LEU A 175 -4.85 -4.19 6.84
CA LEU A 175 -6.25 -4.62 6.97
C LEU A 175 -7.17 -3.45 7.36
N SER A 176 -6.73 -2.54 8.24
CA SER A 176 -7.53 -1.37 8.63
C SER A 176 -7.75 -0.41 7.45
N LEU A 177 -6.82 -0.31 6.53
CA LEU A 177 -6.89 0.59 5.37
C LEU A 177 -8.01 0.24 4.38
N ILE A 178 -8.53 -0.97 4.38
CA ILE A 178 -9.68 -1.33 3.53
C ILE A 178 -10.91 -0.49 3.86
N HIS A 179 -11.07 -0.06 5.12
CA HIS A 179 -12.18 0.80 5.55
C HIS A 179 -12.05 2.24 5.02
N ILE A 180 -10.84 2.66 4.65
CA ILE A 180 -10.58 3.96 4.00
C ILE A 180 -10.75 3.84 2.48
N SER A 181 -10.22 2.77 1.90
CA SER A 181 -10.26 2.55 0.46
C SER A 181 -11.62 2.02 -0.04
N GLU A 182 -12.50 1.60 0.86
CA GLU A 182 -13.90 1.25 0.55
C GLU A 182 -14.86 1.85 1.61
N PRO A 183 -14.96 3.19 1.70
CA PRO A 183 -15.62 3.82 2.84
C PRO A 183 -17.15 3.80 2.80
N THR A 184 -17.80 3.42 1.69
CA THR A 184 -19.22 3.80 1.51
C THR A 184 -20.03 2.90 0.61
N ARG A 185 -19.91 1.58 0.70
CA ARG A 185 -21.05 0.78 0.28
C ARG A 185 -22.12 0.88 1.37
N PRO A 186 -23.30 1.44 1.10
CA PRO A 186 -24.41 1.29 2.02
C PRO A 186 -24.65 -0.21 2.17
N ILE A 187 -24.38 -0.73 3.36
CA ILE A 187 -24.78 -2.08 3.73
C ILE A 187 -26.31 -2.03 3.70
N ARG A 188 -26.91 -2.45 2.59
CA ARG A 188 -28.31 -2.84 2.60
C ARG A 188 -28.36 -4.18 3.34
N ILE A 189 -28.64 -4.09 4.63
CA ILE A 189 -29.10 -5.23 5.42
C ILE A 189 -30.53 -5.54 4.98
#